data_9b7be2be495b4c482f8eabfd5dfbbb52
#
_entry.id   9b7be2be495b4c482f8eabfd5dfbbb52
#
_cell.length_a   1.000
_cell.length_b   1.000
_cell.length_c   1.000
_cell.angle_alpha   90.00
_cell.angle_beta   90.00
_cell.angle_gamma   90.00
#
_symmetry.space_group_name_H-M   'P 1'
#
loop_
_entity.id
_entity.type
_entity.pdbx_description
1 polymer ?
#
loop_
_entity_poly.entity_id
_entity_poly.type
_entity_poly.pdbx_seq_one_letter_code
_entity_poly.pdbx_strand_id
1 'polypeptide(L)'
;MPSKAILEQKQQVVSDLSEQIRNSVSGVIVNYQGITVDDDTKMRKALREAGVKYMVVKNTLTGRACDACGYTEIKQHLTGMTAIAVSENDAVAPAKILKEYADKIDSFKLLAGFVDGEVLDEAQIIELAKTPSKEVLVSKLLGSLLSPLYKLAFVLDAASKKDAEAAEAPAEA
;
A
#
# COMPACT_ATOMS: atom_id res chain seq x y z
N MET A 1 2.53 1.24 41.94
CA MET A 1 1.99 0.18 41.06
C MET A 1 0.86 0.76 40.24
N PRO A 2 0.70 0.44 38.94
CA PRO A 2 -0.42 0.98 38.18
C PRO A 2 -1.74 0.47 38.73
N SER A 3 -2.77 1.33 38.76
CA SER A 3 -4.11 0.98 39.19
C SER A 3 -4.67 -0.16 38.32
N LYS A 4 -5.41 -1.11 38.93
CA LYS A 4 -6.04 -2.23 38.21
C LYS A 4 -6.86 -1.76 37.01
N ALA A 5 -7.62 -0.66 37.17
CA ALA A 5 -8.41 -0.06 36.09
C ALA A 5 -7.56 0.37 34.86
N ILE A 6 -6.35 0.92 35.09
CA ILE A 6 -5.45 1.32 34.01
C ILE A 6 -4.85 0.08 33.31
N LEU A 7 -4.64 -1.01 34.01
CA LEU A 7 -4.19 -2.28 33.44
C LEU A 7 -5.26 -2.90 32.53
N GLU A 8 -6.52 -2.90 32.98
CA GLU A 8 -7.67 -3.40 32.22
C GLU A 8 -7.88 -2.61 30.93
N GLN A 9 -7.82 -1.27 31.01
CA GLN A 9 -7.89 -0.42 29.79
C GLN A 9 -6.78 -0.72 28.78
N LYS A 10 -5.55 -0.93 29.24
CA LYS A 10 -4.43 -1.29 28.34
C LYS A 10 -4.59 -2.69 27.74
N GLN A 11 -5.16 -3.63 28.49
CA GLN A 11 -5.46 -4.97 27.98
C GLN A 11 -6.56 -4.92 26.92
N GLN A 12 -7.60 -4.11 27.14
CA GLN A 12 -8.66 -3.89 26.15
C GLN A 12 -8.09 -3.31 24.85
N VAL A 13 -7.25 -2.26 24.93
CA VAL A 13 -6.60 -1.69 23.73
C VAL A 13 -5.74 -2.73 22.99
N VAL A 14 -5.02 -3.60 23.70
CA VAL A 14 -4.24 -4.68 23.06
C VAL A 14 -5.16 -5.72 22.41
N SER A 15 -6.28 -6.11 23.06
CA SER A 15 -7.26 -7.02 22.49
C SER A 15 -7.86 -6.45 21.20
N ASP A 16 -8.35 -5.19 21.26
CA ASP A 16 -8.96 -4.51 20.10
C ASP A 16 -7.99 -4.40 18.93
N LEU A 17 -6.72 -4.05 19.23
CA LEU A 17 -5.66 -4.01 18.22
C LEU A 17 -5.36 -5.39 17.63
N SER A 18 -5.29 -6.42 18.46
CA SER A 18 -5.02 -7.78 17.99
C SER A 18 -6.15 -8.32 17.10
N GLU A 19 -7.40 -8.00 17.42
CA GLU A 19 -8.55 -8.34 16.58
C GLU A 19 -8.52 -7.59 15.23
N GLN A 20 -8.19 -6.30 15.27
CA GLN A 20 -8.07 -5.51 14.04
C GLN A 20 -6.93 -6.01 13.14
N ILE A 21 -5.78 -6.36 13.71
CA ILE A 21 -4.65 -6.93 12.97
C ILE A 21 -5.01 -8.30 12.38
N ARG A 22 -5.73 -9.16 13.12
CA ARG A 22 -6.17 -10.48 12.62
C ARG A 22 -7.18 -10.40 11.49
N ASN A 23 -8.08 -9.42 11.56
CA ASN A 23 -9.13 -9.22 10.56
C ASN A 23 -8.64 -8.43 9.33
N SER A 24 -7.41 -7.90 9.38
CA SER A 24 -6.83 -7.12 8.31
C SER A 24 -6.05 -7.99 7.33
N VAL A 25 -6.12 -7.63 6.06
CA VAL A 25 -5.32 -8.20 4.98
C VAL A 25 -3.92 -7.59 4.98
N SER A 26 -3.80 -6.30 5.30
CA SER A 26 -2.52 -5.61 5.33
C SER A 26 -2.43 -4.56 6.44
N GLY A 27 -1.21 -4.33 6.89
CA GLY A 27 -0.89 -3.25 7.82
C GLY A 27 0.50 -2.68 7.56
N VAL A 28 0.63 -1.37 7.70
CA VAL A 28 1.89 -0.66 7.50
C VAL A 28 2.18 0.18 8.73
N ILE A 29 3.43 0.09 9.20
CA ILE A 29 3.93 0.88 10.31
C ILE A 29 4.79 2.01 9.76
N VAL A 30 4.49 3.22 10.21
CA VAL A 30 5.17 4.43 9.74
C VAL A 30 5.71 5.23 10.92
N ASN A 31 6.79 5.94 10.67
CA ASN A 31 7.27 6.99 11.56
C ASN A 31 6.67 8.32 11.07
N TYR A 32 5.84 8.95 11.92
CA TYR A 32 5.17 10.21 11.59
C TYR A 32 5.85 11.45 12.18
N GLN A 33 7.09 11.34 12.62
CA GLN A 33 7.83 12.46 13.19
C GLN A 33 8.02 13.56 12.14
N GLY A 34 7.74 14.81 12.52
CA GLY A 34 7.98 15.98 11.68
C GLY A 34 6.90 16.29 10.64
N ILE A 35 5.77 15.58 10.65
CA ILE A 35 4.63 15.91 9.80
C ILE A 35 3.91 17.19 10.30
N THR A 36 3.42 18.02 9.37
CA THR A 36 2.57 19.16 9.72
C THR A 36 1.14 18.72 10.03
N VAL A 37 0.40 19.52 10.83
CA VAL A 37 -0.98 19.21 11.19
C VAL A 37 -1.89 19.15 9.96
N ASP A 38 -1.63 20.02 8.97
CA ASP A 38 -2.39 20.06 7.72
C ASP A 38 -2.19 18.80 6.89
N ASP A 39 -0.95 18.32 6.78
CA ASP A 39 -0.63 17.11 6.02
C ASP A 39 -1.15 15.86 6.73
N ASP A 40 -1.05 15.79 8.07
CA ASP A 40 -1.63 14.67 8.85
C ASP A 40 -3.16 14.62 8.67
N THR A 41 -3.83 15.78 8.68
CA THR A 41 -5.28 15.84 8.47
C THR A 41 -5.68 15.36 7.07
N LYS A 42 -4.95 15.79 6.04
CA LYS A 42 -5.18 15.37 4.65
C LYS A 42 -4.90 13.86 4.47
N MET A 43 -3.79 13.38 5.04
CA MET A 43 -3.43 11.97 5.03
C MET A 43 -4.50 11.10 5.68
N ARG A 44 -4.95 11.46 6.89
CA ARG A 44 -6.03 10.75 7.60
C ARG A 44 -7.34 10.76 6.83
N LYS A 45 -7.65 11.85 6.12
CA LYS A 45 -8.83 11.92 5.26
C LYS A 45 -8.71 10.95 4.08
N ALA A 46 -7.59 10.96 3.36
CA ALA A 46 -7.33 10.05 2.25
C ALA A 46 -7.35 8.57 2.69
N LEU A 47 -6.78 8.25 3.86
CA LEU A 47 -6.81 6.89 4.42
C LEU A 47 -8.22 6.44 4.77
N ARG A 48 -9.06 7.31 5.35
CA ARG A 48 -10.47 6.99 5.64
C ARG A 48 -11.29 6.77 4.38
N GLU A 49 -11.07 7.58 3.33
CA GLU A 49 -11.74 7.43 2.03
C GLU A 49 -11.36 6.10 1.36
N ALA A 50 -10.14 5.62 1.58
CA ALA A 50 -9.67 4.30 1.13
C ALA A 50 -10.06 3.13 2.06
N GLY A 51 -10.81 3.38 3.14
CA GLY A 51 -11.21 2.34 4.10
C GLY A 51 -10.07 1.85 5.01
N VAL A 52 -8.99 2.60 5.14
CA VAL A 52 -7.83 2.27 5.97
C VAL A 52 -7.99 2.89 7.36
N LYS A 53 -7.86 2.07 8.39
CA LYS A 53 -7.86 2.50 9.80
C LYS A 53 -6.46 2.93 10.19
N TYR A 54 -6.26 4.22 10.43
CA TYR A 54 -5.00 4.78 10.89
C TYR A 54 -5.05 5.12 12.37
N MET A 55 -4.13 4.56 13.14
CA MET A 55 -4.09 4.71 14.60
C MET A 55 -2.67 4.99 15.09
N VAL A 56 -2.58 5.88 16.07
CA VAL A 56 -1.34 6.16 16.80
C VAL A 56 -1.45 5.49 18.17
N VAL A 57 -0.65 4.46 18.39
CA VAL A 57 -0.66 3.68 19.62
C VAL A 57 0.76 3.59 20.19
N LYS A 58 0.86 3.44 21.49
CA LYS A 58 2.16 3.30 22.15
C LYS A 58 2.89 2.03 21.66
N ASN A 59 4.16 2.15 21.23
CA ASN A 59 4.98 1.07 20.68
C ASN A 59 4.96 -0.23 21.49
N THR A 60 4.95 -0.12 22.82
CA THR A 60 4.89 -1.29 23.72
C THR A 60 3.55 -2.04 23.65
N LEU A 61 2.43 -1.36 23.33
CA LEU A 61 1.13 -1.99 23.17
C LEU A 61 1.01 -2.59 21.77
N THR A 62 1.47 -1.87 20.75
CA THR A 62 1.56 -2.38 19.37
C THR A 62 2.44 -3.63 19.31
N GLY A 63 3.61 -3.61 19.95
CA GLY A 63 4.48 -4.79 20.01
C GLY A 63 3.84 -6.01 20.65
N ARG A 64 3.05 -5.84 21.72
CA ARG A 64 2.30 -6.95 22.34
C ARG A 64 1.17 -7.47 21.47
N ALA A 65 0.47 -6.59 20.76
CA ALA A 65 -0.56 -6.98 19.81
C ALA A 65 0.03 -7.74 18.61
N CYS A 66 1.17 -7.31 18.09
CA CYS A 66 1.89 -8.02 17.02
C CYS A 66 2.38 -9.39 17.47
N ASP A 67 2.90 -9.53 18.72
CA ASP A 67 3.29 -10.83 19.28
C ASP A 67 2.11 -11.80 19.38
N ALA A 68 0.95 -11.31 19.81
CA ALA A 68 -0.26 -12.13 19.90
C ALA A 68 -0.76 -12.61 18.53
N CYS A 69 -0.36 -11.92 17.46
CA CYS A 69 -0.67 -12.27 16.07
C CYS A 69 0.46 -13.04 15.34
N GLY A 70 1.62 -13.22 15.98
CA GLY A 70 2.75 -13.96 15.40
C GLY A 70 3.79 -13.10 14.66
N TYR A 71 3.63 -11.78 14.62
CA TYR A 71 4.52 -10.85 13.92
C TYR A 71 5.63 -10.30 14.84
N THR A 72 6.48 -11.18 15.36
CA THR A 72 7.55 -10.80 16.32
C THR A 72 8.64 -9.93 15.72
N GLU A 73 8.92 -10.07 14.43
CA GLU A 73 9.97 -9.33 13.74
C GLU A 73 9.69 -7.82 13.66
N ILE A 74 8.41 -7.44 13.60
CA ILE A 74 7.97 -6.05 13.58
C ILE A 74 8.45 -5.24 14.79
N LYS A 75 8.68 -5.89 15.94
CA LYS A 75 9.16 -5.21 17.14
C LYS A 75 10.49 -4.47 16.96
N GLN A 76 11.37 -5.00 16.14
CA GLN A 76 12.69 -4.40 15.90
C GLN A 76 12.54 -3.02 15.20
N HIS A 77 11.47 -2.85 14.46
CA HIS A 77 11.17 -1.61 13.72
C HIS A 77 10.32 -0.61 14.51
N LEU A 78 9.78 -0.99 15.68
CA LEU A 78 8.96 -0.11 16.54
C LEU A 78 9.83 0.87 17.36
N THR A 79 10.58 1.72 16.67
CA THR A 79 11.44 2.75 17.29
C THR A 79 10.93 4.16 16.97
N GLY A 80 10.94 5.04 17.99
CA GLY A 80 10.51 6.45 17.80
C GLY A 80 8.99 6.65 17.85
N MET A 81 8.49 7.61 17.07
CA MET A 81 7.06 7.96 16.99
C MET A 81 6.39 7.16 15.88
N THR A 82 5.79 6.03 16.23
CA THR A 82 5.17 5.14 15.25
C THR A 82 3.66 5.23 15.23
N ALA A 83 3.09 5.07 14.05
CA ALA A 83 1.68 4.87 13.81
C ALA A 83 1.46 3.60 12.99
N ILE A 84 0.29 2.99 13.12
CA ILE A 84 -0.11 1.81 12.37
C ILE A 84 -1.32 2.16 11.48
N ALA A 85 -1.24 1.80 10.22
CA ALA A 85 -2.33 1.85 9.25
C ALA A 85 -2.73 0.43 8.89
N VAL A 86 -4.00 0.09 9.05
CA VAL A 86 -4.53 -1.27 8.87
C VAL A 86 -5.65 -1.24 7.85
N SER A 87 -5.62 -2.15 6.86
CA SER A 87 -6.67 -2.30 5.85
C SER A 87 -7.30 -3.69 5.90
N GLU A 88 -8.63 -3.73 5.82
CA GLU A 88 -9.42 -4.97 5.81
C GLU A 88 -9.67 -5.47 4.38
N ASN A 89 -9.70 -4.58 3.38
CA ASN A 89 -10.13 -4.91 2.02
C ASN A 89 -8.99 -4.94 1.01
N ASP A 90 -8.06 -3.98 1.09
CA ASP A 90 -7.02 -3.76 0.10
C ASP A 90 -5.62 -3.93 0.71
N ALA A 91 -4.82 -4.82 0.12
CA ALA A 91 -3.45 -5.04 0.55
C ALA A 91 -2.51 -3.87 0.21
N VAL A 92 -2.79 -3.13 -0.86
CA VAL A 92 -1.88 -2.11 -1.44
C VAL A 92 -2.25 -0.69 -1.01
N ALA A 93 -3.54 -0.43 -0.72
CA ALA A 93 -4.04 0.92 -0.43
C ALA A 93 -3.27 1.66 0.67
N PRO A 94 -2.99 1.06 1.86
CA PRO A 94 -2.26 1.77 2.92
C PRO A 94 -0.82 2.10 2.50
N ALA A 95 -0.12 1.16 1.85
CA ALA A 95 1.26 1.37 1.42
C ALA A 95 1.37 2.48 0.36
N LYS A 96 0.43 2.53 -0.60
CA LYS A 96 0.42 3.53 -1.67
C LYS A 96 0.20 4.94 -1.13
N ILE A 97 -0.85 5.13 -0.32
CA ILE A 97 -1.17 6.45 0.24
C ILE A 97 -0.03 6.95 1.13
N LEU A 98 0.46 6.10 2.03
CA LEU A 98 1.54 6.48 2.94
C LEU A 98 2.84 6.79 2.20
N LYS A 99 3.12 6.10 1.08
CA LYS A 99 4.28 6.40 0.25
C LYS A 99 4.19 7.76 -0.43
N GLU A 100 3.01 8.16 -0.94
CA GLU A 100 2.81 9.49 -1.53
C GLU A 100 3.15 10.64 -0.55
N TYR A 101 2.90 10.41 0.75
CA TYR A 101 3.29 11.36 1.80
C TYR A 101 4.76 11.21 2.20
N ALA A 102 5.33 10.00 2.17
CA ALA A 102 6.76 9.79 2.40
C ALA A 102 7.63 10.47 1.32
N ASP A 103 7.17 10.48 0.08
CA ASP A 103 7.86 11.16 -1.04
C ASP A 103 7.77 12.70 -0.92
N LYS A 104 6.82 13.24 -0.16
CA LYS A 104 6.64 14.69 0.07
C LYS A 104 7.36 15.20 1.31
N ILE A 105 7.59 14.34 2.30
CA ILE A 105 8.06 14.70 3.63
C ILE A 105 9.24 13.82 3.99
N ASP A 106 10.47 14.37 3.96
CA ASP A 106 11.72 13.64 4.23
C ASP A 106 11.76 12.96 5.62
N SER A 107 11.04 13.53 6.59
CA SER A 107 10.99 13.01 7.96
C SER A 107 10.04 11.83 8.12
N PHE A 108 9.09 11.64 7.19
CA PHE A 108 8.10 10.58 7.22
C PHE A 108 8.66 9.32 6.55
N LYS A 109 8.81 8.23 7.31
CA LYS A 109 9.41 6.98 6.82
C LYS A 109 8.48 5.80 7.05
N LEU A 110 8.41 4.93 6.06
CA LEU A 110 7.84 3.59 6.20
C LEU A 110 8.86 2.73 6.94
N LEU A 111 8.45 2.03 7.98
CA LEU A 111 9.38 1.21 8.78
C LEU A 111 9.27 -0.27 8.45
N ALA A 112 8.09 -0.81 8.58
CA ALA A 112 7.78 -2.21 8.35
C ALA A 112 6.28 -2.38 8.07
N GLY A 113 5.88 -3.52 7.56
CA GLY A 113 4.47 -3.86 7.39
C GLY A 113 4.24 -5.35 7.38
N PHE A 114 2.99 -5.72 7.26
CA PHE A 114 2.58 -7.11 7.06
C PHE A 114 1.49 -7.18 6.00
N VAL A 115 1.51 -8.24 5.21
CA VAL A 115 0.49 -8.54 4.19
C VAL A 115 0.26 -10.05 4.19
N ASP A 116 -1.00 -10.46 4.32
CA ASP A 116 -1.44 -11.86 4.30
C ASP A 116 -0.64 -12.80 5.24
N GLY A 117 -0.14 -12.27 6.36
CA GLY A 117 0.62 -13.07 7.32
C GLY A 117 2.15 -13.00 7.18
N GLU A 118 2.66 -12.38 6.13
CA GLU A 118 4.09 -12.17 5.93
C GLU A 118 4.52 -10.79 6.41
N VAL A 119 5.69 -10.72 7.04
CA VAL A 119 6.29 -9.44 7.45
C VAL A 119 7.12 -8.90 6.30
N LEU A 120 6.92 -7.63 5.97
CA LEU A 120 7.60 -6.92 4.91
C LEU A 120 8.54 -5.85 5.48
N ASP A 121 9.75 -5.81 4.96
CA ASP A 121 10.72 -4.76 5.22
C ASP A 121 10.40 -3.47 4.46
N GLU A 122 11.09 -2.38 4.80
CA GLU A 122 10.93 -1.06 4.16
C GLU A 122 11.03 -1.14 2.62
N ALA A 123 12.02 -1.87 2.09
CA ALA A 123 12.23 -2.03 0.64
C ALA A 123 11.04 -2.72 -0.05
N GLN A 124 10.52 -3.78 0.56
CA GLN A 124 9.38 -4.55 0.05
C GLN A 124 8.08 -3.73 0.09
N ILE A 125 7.88 -2.91 1.14
CA ILE A 125 6.72 -2.01 1.23
C ILE A 125 6.76 -0.94 0.14
N ILE A 126 7.95 -0.41 -0.16
CA ILE A 126 8.13 0.54 -1.25
C ILE A 126 7.80 -0.10 -2.61
N GLU A 127 8.17 -1.35 -2.83
CA GLU A 127 7.80 -2.10 -4.03
C GLU A 127 6.28 -2.37 -4.08
N LEU A 128 5.69 -2.77 -2.95
CA LEU A 128 4.25 -2.94 -2.82
C LEU A 128 3.50 -1.64 -3.15
N ALA A 129 3.98 -0.51 -2.66
CA ALA A 129 3.39 0.81 -2.91
C ALA A 129 3.46 1.25 -4.38
N LYS A 130 4.43 0.73 -5.16
CA LYS A 130 4.50 0.96 -6.62
C LYS A 130 3.46 0.13 -7.39
N THR A 131 2.92 -0.91 -6.77
CA THR A 131 1.94 -1.80 -7.39
C THR A 131 0.60 -1.07 -7.53
N PRO A 132 -0.01 -1.06 -8.72
CA PRO A 132 -1.32 -0.46 -8.92
C PRO A 132 -2.43 -1.27 -8.23
N SER A 133 -3.62 -0.67 -8.10
CA SER A 133 -4.78 -1.33 -7.51
C SER A 133 -5.14 -2.64 -8.25
N LYS A 134 -5.85 -3.53 -7.57
CA LYS A 134 -6.29 -4.83 -8.11
C LYS A 134 -7.01 -4.69 -9.45
N GLU A 135 -7.88 -3.70 -9.59
CA GLU A 135 -8.64 -3.45 -10.82
C GLU A 135 -7.72 -3.08 -12.00
N VAL A 136 -6.73 -2.21 -11.74
CA VAL A 136 -5.74 -1.80 -12.74
C VAL A 136 -4.83 -2.98 -13.12
N LEU A 137 -4.45 -3.85 -12.18
CA LEU A 137 -3.68 -5.06 -12.45
C LEU A 137 -4.44 -6.02 -13.37
N VAL A 138 -5.73 -6.26 -13.07
CA VAL A 138 -6.60 -7.09 -13.92
C VAL A 138 -6.75 -6.49 -15.31
N SER A 139 -6.98 -5.17 -15.40
CA SER A 139 -7.04 -4.47 -16.69
C SER A 139 -5.74 -4.58 -17.49
N LYS A 140 -4.59 -4.43 -16.82
CA LYS A 140 -3.27 -4.59 -17.44
C LYS A 140 -3.02 -6.03 -17.91
N LEU A 141 -3.44 -7.02 -17.14
CA LEU A 141 -3.36 -8.42 -17.52
C LEU A 141 -4.19 -8.71 -18.78
N LEU A 142 -5.47 -8.27 -18.78
CA LEU A 142 -6.34 -8.42 -19.94
C LEU A 142 -5.78 -7.71 -21.18
N GLY A 143 -5.28 -6.49 -21.01
CA GLY A 143 -4.61 -5.74 -22.07
C GLY A 143 -3.37 -6.46 -22.63
N SER A 144 -2.56 -7.08 -21.76
CA SER A 144 -1.39 -7.82 -22.19
C SER A 144 -1.75 -9.09 -22.98
N LEU A 145 -2.83 -9.79 -22.62
CA LEU A 145 -3.34 -10.95 -23.35
C LEU A 145 -3.91 -10.57 -24.72
N LEU A 146 -4.55 -9.41 -24.83
CA LEU A 146 -5.08 -8.91 -26.10
C LEU A 146 -4.03 -8.20 -26.97
N SER A 147 -2.90 -7.79 -26.39
CA SER A 147 -1.82 -7.07 -27.09
C SER A 147 -1.32 -7.75 -28.37
N PRO A 148 -1.11 -9.09 -28.43
CA PRO A 148 -0.70 -9.75 -29.67
C PRO A 148 -1.71 -9.60 -30.80
N LEU A 149 -3.02 -9.65 -30.48
CA LEU A 149 -4.09 -9.48 -31.46
C LEU A 149 -4.13 -8.05 -32.00
N TYR A 150 -4.02 -7.05 -31.13
CA TYR A 150 -3.94 -5.64 -31.54
C TYR A 150 -2.67 -5.36 -32.37
N LYS A 151 -1.53 -5.94 -32.00
CA LYS A 151 -0.30 -5.80 -32.80
C LYS A 151 -0.45 -6.42 -34.19
N LEU A 152 -1.08 -7.59 -34.29
CA LEU A 152 -1.35 -8.22 -35.58
C LEU A 152 -2.26 -7.34 -36.46
N ALA A 153 -3.37 -6.87 -35.89
CA ALA A 153 -4.27 -5.96 -36.62
C ALA A 153 -3.56 -4.69 -37.08
N PHE A 154 -2.73 -4.09 -36.22
CA PHE A 154 -1.96 -2.90 -36.56
C PHE A 154 -0.95 -3.16 -37.70
N VAL A 155 -0.28 -4.32 -37.70
CA VAL A 155 0.67 -4.70 -38.76
C VAL A 155 -0.08 -4.92 -40.09
N LEU A 156 -1.25 -5.55 -40.06
CA LEU A 156 -2.08 -5.75 -41.25
C LEU A 156 -2.59 -4.41 -41.81
N ASP A 157 -3.03 -3.51 -40.95
CA ASP A 157 -3.43 -2.15 -41.34
C ASP A 157 -2.26 -1.35 -41.95
N ALA A 158 -1.09 -1.45 -41.36
CA ALA A 158 0.12 -0.80 -41.88
C ALA A 158 0.57 -1.38 -43.22
N ALA A 159 0.44 -2.71 -43.39
CA ALA A 159 0.75 -3.38 -44.64
C ALA A 159 -0.24 -2.93 -45.78
N SER A 160 -1.55 -2.92 -45.46
CA SER A 160 -2.56 -2.51 -46.42
C SER A 160 -2.42 -1.05 -46.86
N LYS A 161 -2.01 -0.17 -45.95
CA LYS A 161 -1.72 1.24 -46.27
C LYS A 161 -0.48 1.40 -47.16
N LYS A 162 0.57 0.62 -46.91
CA LYS A 162 1.77 0.62 -47.77
C LYS A 162 1.46 0.08 -49.17
N ASP A 163 0.66 -0.99 -49.25
CA ASP A 163 0.23 -1.52 -50.57
C ASP A 163 -0.67 -0.52 -51.31
N ALA A 164 -1.52 0.23 -50.61
CA ALA A 164 -2.32 1.30 -51.21
C ALA A 164 -1.46 2.48 -51.69
N GLU A 165 -0.47 2.92 -50.90
CA GLU A 165 0.50 3.95 -51.29
C GLU A 165 1.40 3.48 -52.47
N ALA A 166 1.78 2.21 -52.49
CA ALA A 166 2.54 1.65 -53.61
C ALA A 166 1.71 1.53 -54.90
N ALA A 167 0.39 1.36 -54.79
CA ALA A 167 -0.54 1.31 -55.92
C ALA A 167 -0.91 2.72 -56.43
N GLU A 168 -0.77 3.76 -55.61
CA GLU A 168 -1.01 5.15 -56.00
C GLU A 168 0.23 5.90 -56.52
N ALA A 169 1.41 5.29 -56.46
CA ALA A 169 2.59 5.90 -57.03
C ALA A 169 2.45 5.91 -58.59
N PRO A 170 2.27 7.06 -59.24
CA PRO A 170 2.11 7.12 -60.66
C PRO A 170 3.41 6.68 -61.34
N ALA A 171 3.26 5.81 -62.34
CA ALA A 171 4.31 5.55 -63.30
C ALA A 171 4.60 6.85 -64.10
N GLU A 172 5.46 7.71 -63.56
CA GLU A 172 6.15 8.74 -64.35
C GLU A 172 7.50 8.19 -64.77
N ALA A 173 7.55 7.79 -66.05
CA ALA A 173 8.76 7.69 -66.84
C ALA A 173 8.48 8.29 -68.19
#